data_ef3bc049694ca45a45ee22227d2201cb
#
_entry.id   ef3bc049694ca45a45ee22227d2201cb
#
_cell.length_a   1.000
_cell.length_b   1.000
_cell.length_c   1.000
_cell.angle_alpha   90.00
_cell.angle_beta   90.00
_cell.angle_gamma   90.00
#
_symmetry.space_group_name_H-M   'P 1'
#
loop_
_entity.id
_entity.type
_entity.pdbx_description
1 polymer ?
#
loop_
_entity_poly.entity_id
_entity_poly.type
_entity_poly.pdbx_seq_one_letter_code
_entity_poly.pdbx_strand_id
1 'polypeptide(L)'
;MLTIKTLILTTAVSATALHGALAACSSWSSLYQGNLDGVCVCNETQCDSVSNKYLRLTAGQVGVYTTSQAGARLDYKQREVDASPVSSPTFSVDVSTQYQTIIGFGAAFTDSAAINVYKLSSKLQQTLLDQYFSEKGLQYNLGRVSIGSNDFSTSVYSYNDVEGDLAMENFSIDVDKAPNSHKIELIQRVLNMTSRDIKLFASSWAPPAWMTKENSTINCHMKGAPGDENWEALALYYSKFFDAYEEEGINFWAMTVQNEPEKPFLAFAKWQTLRITSEEERDFIKFDLGPMMAKNHPGVKIIANDDQKPSILTRLDPLEDPESLQYISGVAVHWYRNVDFVLGMGGHFDDLVEFHDSYPDLFILPTEACEGYMPNPLGTGKGPSLTDADKSWARGENYGRDIIGDLNSYAAGWTDWNMVLDTDGGPNWSDNYVDSPILVDALNGAEFYKQPMFYFMGHFAKFVPAGSRRIKMSLLEDADSELQHCAFVTPENQVVIQFLNIEGSEEVVSVEQPDSNTFTVVVPAHSMVTAVLPPSKNTSVL
;
A
#
# COMPACT_ATOMS: atom_id res chain seq x y z
N MET A 1 -56.07 51.75 40.71
CA MET A 1 -56.23 50.33 40.32
C MET A 1 -55.30 50.08 39.15
N LEU A 2 -54.11 49.56 39.43
CA LEU A 2 -53.09 49.18 38.42
C LEU A 2 -53.16 47.64 38.29
N THR A 3 -53.48 47.20 37.06
CA THR A 3 -53.48 45.75 36.73
C THR A 3 -52.12 45.35 36.21
N ILE A 4 -51.42 44.50 36.94
CA ILE A 4 -50.13 43.92 36.53
C ILE A 4 -50.42 42.73 35.62
N LYS A 5 -49.98 42.79 34.34
CA LYS A 5 -49.98 41.62 33.43
C LYS A 5 -48.65 40.90 33.60
N THR A 6 -48.75 39.68 34.11
CA THR A 6 -47.62 38.72 34.23
C THR A 6 -47.33 38.16 32.83
N LEU A 7 -46.10 38.42 32.32
CA LEU A 7 -45.59 37.83 31.08
C LEU A 7 -44.89 36.50 31.43
N ILE A 8 -45.45 35.36 31.01
CA ILE A 8 -44.80 34.05 31.16
C ILE A 8 -43.90 33.86 29.95
N LEU A 9 -42.58 33.93 30.18
CA LEU A 9 -41.57 33.61 29.17
C LEU A 9 -41.34 32.09 29.18
N THR A 10 -41.88 31.38 28.20
CA THR A 10 -41.54 29.98 27.93
C THR A 10 -40.21 29.92 27.17
N THR A 11 -39.14 29.58 27.88
CA THR A 11 -37.85 29.22 27.23
C THR A 11 -37.97 27.81 26.64
N ALA A 12 -38.08 27.74 25.33
CA ALA A 12 -37.90 26.51 24.59
C ALA A 12 -36.41 26.14 24.62
N VAL A 13 -36.04 25.14 25.40
CA VAL A 13 -34.72 24.53 25.34
C VAL A 13 -34.71 23.64 24.10
N SER A 14 -34.12 24.14 23.02
CA SER A 14 -33.79 23.31 21.85
C SER A 14 -32.64 22.38 22.27
N ALA A 15 -32.97 21.10 22.43
CA ALA A 15 -31.99 20.03 22.51
C ALA A 15 -31.29 19.91 21.15
N THR A 16 -30.18 20.63 20.97
CA THR A 16 -29.23 20.32 19.90
C THR A 16 -28.63 18.96 20.22
N ALA A 17 -29.06 17.94 19.48
CA ALA A 17 -28.38 16.66 19.45
C ALA A 17 -26.93 16.93 19.03
N LEU A 18 -25.98 16.78 19.97
CA LEU A 18 -24.58 16.65 19.67
C LEU A 18 -24.41 15.38 18.83
N HIS A 19 -24.58 15.50 17.52
CA HIS A 19 -23.93 14.56 16.63
C HIS A 19 -22.45 14.86 16.77
N GLY A 20 -21.68 13.94 17.37
CA GLY A 20 -20.24 14.06 17.45
C GLY A 20 -19.72 14.31 16.02
N ALA A 21 -19.33 15.54 15.73
CA ALA A 21 -18.61 15.87 14.54
C ALA A 21 -17.36 14.98 14.55
N LEU A 22 -17.16 14.18 13.52
CA LEU A 22 -15.86 13.54 13.27
C LEU A 22 -14.85 14.67 13.31
N ALA A 23 -13.77 14.51 14.08
CA ALA A 23 -12.74 15.53 14.14
C ALA A 23 -12.20 15.71 12.71
N ALA A 24 -12.41 16.90 12.15
CA ALA A 24 -11.81 17.27 10.88
C ALA A 24 -10.29 17.32 11.04
N CYS A 25 -9.56 17.03 9.97
CA CYS A 25 -8.15 17.36 9.91
C CYS A 25 -7.97 18.83 10.25
N SER A 26 -7.24 19.13 11.29
CA SER A 26 -6.86 20.48 11.61
C SER A 26 -5.34 20.57 11.66
N SER A 27 -4.78 21.65 11.14
CA SER A 27 -3.41 22.07 11.39
C SER A 27 -3.32 22.55 12.85
N TRP A 28 -3.48 21.62 13.80
CA TRP A 28 -3.35 21.94 15.23
C TRP A 28 -1.92 22.35 15.52
N SER A 29 -1.72 23.10 16.58
CA SER A 29 -0.37 23.48 17.00
C SER A 29 0.47 22.21 17.17
N SER A 30 1.34 21.98 16.21
CA SER A 30 2.29 20.89 16.18
C SER A 30 3.50 21.25 17.03
N LEU A 31 4.12 20.23 17.63
CA LEU A 31 5.44 20.35 18.23
C LEU A 31 6.53 20.51 17.16
N TYR A 32 6.23 20.14 15.92
CA TYR A 32 7.13 20.30 14.79
C TYR A 32 7.33 21.76 14.44
N GLN A 33 8.59 22.19 14.29
CA GLN A 33 8.93 23.57 13.92
C GLN A 33 8.74 23.77 12.42
N GLY A 34 7.59 24.32 12.02
CA GLY A 34 7.29 24.64 10.62
C GLY A 34 5.81 24.75 10.34
N ASN A 35 5.47 25.17 9.13
CA ASN A 35 4.10 25.15 8.64
C ASN A 35 3.80 23.74 8.13
N LEU A 36 2.79 23.07 8.68
CA LEU A 36 2.35 21.73 8.33
C LEU A 36 1.08 21.77 7.45
N ASP A 37 0.94 22.74 6.57
CA ASP A 37 -0.19 22.84 5.66
C ASP A 37 -0.33 21.54 4.85
N GLY A 38 -1.56 21.01 4.80
CA GLY A 38 -1.86 19.75 4.11
C GLY A 38 -1.66 18.48 4.94
N VAL A 39 -1.02 18.56 6.11
CA VAL A 39 -0.74 17.44 7.01
C VAL A 39 -1.69 17.45 8.20
N CYS A 40 -2.20 16.28 8.59
CA CYS A 40 -3.07 16.15 9.76
C CYS A 40 -2.29 15.66 10.96
N VAL A 41 -2.24 16.49 12.01
CA VAL A 41 -1.53 16.18 13.26
C VAL A 41 -2.40 15.35 14.18
N CYS A 42 -1.89 14.22 14.64
CA CYS A 42 -2.49 13.39 15.67
C CYS A 42 -1.66 13.44 16.96
N ASN A 43 -2.34 13.63 18.09
CA ASN A 43 -1.77 13.58 19.42
C ASN A 43 -2.70 12.81 20.38
N GLU A 44 -2.36 12.72 21.67
CA GLU A 44 -3.15 11.93 22.63
C GLU A 44 -4.61 12.40 22.82
N THR A 45 -4.95 13.59 22.39
CA THR A 45 -6.28 14.18 22.58
C THR A 45 -7.07 14.30 21.29
N GLN A 46 -6.40 14.34 20.15
CA GLN A 46 -7.00 14.64 18.86
C GLN A 46 -6.36 13.80 17.74
N CYS A 47 -7.20 13.19 16.93
CA CYS A 47 -6.86 12.56 15.66
C CYS A 47 -8.13 12.49 14.81
N ASP A 48 -8.04 12.78 13.53
CA ASP A 48 -9.16 12.60 12.62
C ASP A 48 -9.39 11.11 12.33
N SER A 49 -10.60 10.76 11.91
CA SER A 49 -10.98 9.38 11.62
C SER A 49 -11.82 9.29 10.35
N VAL A 50 -11.78 8.13 9.70
CA VAL A 50 -12.55 7.86 8.49
C VAL A 50 -13.96 7.40 8.84
N SER A 51 -14.96 7.97 8.16
CA SER A 51 -16.36 7.63 8.36
C SER A 51 -16.72 6.26 7.77
N ASN A 52 -17.45 5.43 8.53
CA ASN A 52 -18.02 4.15 8.09
C ASN A 52 -19.48 4.26 7.62
N LYS A 53 -19.98 5.47 7.32
CA LYS A 53 -21.38 5.68 6.95
C LYS A 53 -21.77 4.99 5.64
N TYR A 54 -20.81 4.71 4.74
CA TYR A 54 -21.06 3.95 3.52
C TYR A 54 -21.67 2.55 3.77
N LEU A 55 -21.39 1.95 4.94
CA LEU A 55 -21.96 0.66 5.33
C LEU A 55 -23.46 0.70 5.62
N ARG A 56 -24.07 1.90 5.70
CA ARG A 56 -25.48 2.11 6.03
C ARG A 56 -26.29 2.68 4.87
N LEU A 57 -25.70 2.73 3.68
CA LEU A 57 -26.39 3.21 2.49
C LEU A 57 -27.55 2.27 2.11
N THR A 58 -28.63 2.88 1.68
CA THR A 58 -29.81 2.17 1.14
C THR A 58 -29.96 2.43 -0.35
N ALA A 59 -30.77 1.64 -1.02
CA ALA A 59 -31.02 1.82 -2.46
C ALA A 59 -31.43 3.27 -2.77
N GLY A 60 -30.85 3.83 -3.81
CA GLY A 60 -31.06 5.23 -4.21
C GLY A 60 -30.10 6.22 -3.52
N GLN A 61 -29.19 5.76 -2.67
CA GLN A 61 -28.21 6.60 -2.01
C GLN A 61 -26.80 6.33 -2.53
N VAL A 62 -25.95 7.36 -2.51
CA VAL A 62 -24.54 7.29 -2.86
C VAL A 62 -23.72 7.93 -1.72
N GLY A 63 -22.75 7.21 -1.20
CA GLY A 63 -21.77 7.74 -0.25
C GLY A 63 -20.57 8.30 -0.99
N VAL A 64 -20.28 9.58 -0.83
CA VAL A 64 -19.15 10.25 -1.49
C VAL A 64 -18.11 10.62 -0.45
N TYR A 65 -16.87 10.21 -0.68
CA TYR A 65 -15.70 10.53 0.12
C TYR A 65 -14.74 11.38 -0.70
N THR A 66 -14.30 12.48 -0.15
CA THR A 66 -13.44 13.45 -0.84
C THR A 66 -12.17 13.70 -0.04
N THR A 67 -11.03 13.65 -0.72
CA THR A 67 -9.75 14.17 -0.25
C THR A 67 -9.32 15.25 -1.25
N SER A 68 -9.02 16.48 -0.78
CA SER A 68 -8.66 17.59 -1.66
C SER A 68 -7.57 18.46 -1.06
N GLN A 69 -6.78 19.11 -1.92
CA GLN A 69 -5.78 20.09 -1.50
C GLN A 69 -6.43 21.24 -0.70
N ALA A 70 -7.69 21.55 -0.99
CA ALA A 70 -8.47 22.56 -0.27
C ALA A 70 -8.87 22.18 1.17
N GLY A 71 -8.47 20.99 1.66
CA GLY A 71 -8.58 20.63 3.08
C GLY A 71 -9.47 19.42 3.40
N ALA A 72 -10.20 18.85 2.45
CA ALA A 72 -10.95 17.61 2.69
C ALA A 72 -10.00 16.42 2.91
N ARG A 73 -10.36 15.50 3.84
CA ARG A 73 -9.57 14.33 4.24
C ARG A 73 -10.48 13.12 4.42
N LEU A 74 -10.85 12.44 3.32
CA LEU A 74 -11.89 11.41 3.28
C LEU A 74 -13.22 11.92 3.86
N ASP A 75 -13.55 13.17 3.56
CA ASP A 75 -14.77 13.83 4.03
C ASP A 75 -15.99 13.18 3.40
N TYR A 76 -16.91 12.72 4.26
CA TYR A 76 -18.12 12.00 3.82
C TYR A 76 -19.28 12.94 3.54
N LYS A 77 -19.89 12.78 2.36
CA LYS A 77 -21.19 13.34 2.03
C LYS A 77 -22.11 12.26 1.43
N GLN A 78 -23.36 12.23 1.86
CA GLN A 78 -24.38 11.40 1.22
C GLN A 78 -25.03 12.19 0.09
N ARG A 79 -25.28 11.50 -1.02
CA ARG A 79 -26.04 11.99 -2.17
C ARG A 79 -27.19 11.02 -2.44
N GLU A 80 -28.19 11.49 -3.15
CA GLU A 80 -29.25 10.64 -3.72
C GLU A 80 -28.93 10.39 -5.21
N VAL A 81 -29.41 9.27 -5.72
CA VAL A 81 -29.44 9.02 -7.15
C VAL A 81 -30.40 10.01 -7.80
N ASP A 82 -30.07 10.50 -8.97
CA ASP A 82 -30.85 11.52 -9.67
C ASP A 82 -32.26 11.00 -9.98
N ALA A 83 -33.28 11.77 -9.61
CA ALA A 83 -34.68 11.41 -9.80
C ALA A 83 -35.10 11.29 -11.29
N SER A 84 -34.35 11.99 -12.15
CA SER A 84 -34.46 11.87 -13.61
C SER A 84 -33.06 11.63 -14.15
N PRO A 85 -32.80 10.49 -14.81
CA PRO A 85 -31.49 10.21 -15.39
C PRO A 85 -31.02 11.34 -16.30
N VAL A 86 -29.73 11.68 -16.21
CA VAL A 86 -29.09 12.66 -17.08
C VAL A 86 -29.12 12.11 -18.51
N SER A 87 -29.52 12.93 -19.47
CA SER A 87 -29.65 12.50 -20.87
C SER A 87 -28.31 12.21 -21.56
N SER A 88 -27.23 12.78 -21.05
CA SER A 88 -25.86 12.56 -21.54
C SER A 88 -24.94 12.42 -20.34
N PRO A 89 -24.84 11.23 -19.74
CA PRO A 89 -23.89 10.99 -18.65
C PRO A 89 -22.45 11.10 -19.14
N THR A 90 -21.52 11.40 -18.23
CA THR A 90 -20.09 11.50 -18.53
C THR A 90 -19.44 10.11 -18.57
N PHE A 91 -19.77 9.26 -17.60
CA PHE A 91 -19.22 7.92 -17.47
C PHE A 91 -20.34 6.86 -17.39
N SER A 92 -20.01 5.64 -17.78
CA SER A 92 -20.84 4.46 -17.55
C SER A 92 -20.06 3.37 -16.82
N VAL A 93 -20.76 2.57 -16.00
CA VAL A 93 -20.22 1.44 -15.25
C VAL A 93 -20.93 0.17 -15.66
N ASP A 94 -20.16 -0.86 -16.04
CA ASP A 94 -20.66 -2.19 -16.40
C ASP A 94 -20.13 -3.25 -15.43
N VAL A 95 -20.96 -3.68 -14.49
CA VAL A 95 -20.63 -4.71 -13.50
C VAL A 95 -20.52 -6.13 -14.08
N SER A 96 -21.03 -6.33 -15.31
CA SER A 96 -20.98 -7.64 -15.97
C SER A 96 -19.60 -7.92 -16.59
N THR A 97 -18.88 -6.86 -16.96
CA THR A 97 -17.51 -6.95 -17.45
C THR A 97 -16.54 -6.81 -16.29
N GLN A 98 -15.99 -7.93 -15.85
CA GLN A 98 -15.10 -8.02 -14.69
C GLN A 98 -13.69 -8.42 -15.13
N TYR A 99 -12.70 -7.92 -14.39
CA TYR A 99 -11.28 -8.15 -14.61
C TYR A 99 -10.65 -8.86 -13.40
N GLN A 100 -9.43 -8.51 -13.03
CA GLN A 100 -8.70 -9.14 -11.94
C GLN A 100 -9.39 -9.01 -10.58
N THR A 101 -9.08 -9.96 -9.70
CA THR A 101 -9.48 -9.92 -8.30
C THR A 101 -8.45 -9.18 -7.47
N ILE A 102 -8.89 -8.29 -6.59
CA ILE A 102 -8.02 -7.53 -5.70
C ILE A 102 -7.57 -8.40 -4.52
N ILE A 103 -6.27 -8.49 -4.32
CA ILE A 103 -5.61 -9.16 -3.19
C ILE A 103 -5.62 -8.23 -1.97
N GLY A 104 -5.30 -6.94 -2.16
CA GLY A 104 -5.35 -5.96 -1.10
C GLY A 104 -4.40 -4.78 -1.24
N PHE A 105 -4.33 -3.99 -0.15
CA PHE A 105 -3.50 -2.80 -0.03
C PHE A 105 -2.82 -2.79 1.33
N GLY A 106 -1.59 -2.28 1.39
CA GLY A 106 -0.84 -2.26 2.64
C GLY A 106 0.51 -1.56 2.57
N ALA A 107 1.40 -1.94 3.49
CA ALA A 107 2.73 -1.37 3.60
C ALA A 107 3.71 -2.35 4.26
N ALA A 108 5.01 -2.05 4.20
CA ALA A 108 6.03 -2.90 4.79
C ALA A 108 6.21 -2.66 6.30
N PHE A 109 6.43 -3.76 7.02
CA PHE A 109 6.84 -3.83 8.41
C PHE A 109 8.37 -3.85 8.49
N THR A 110 9.01 -2.72 8.18
CA THR A 110 10.47 -2.57 8.29
C THR A 110 10.90 -2.43 9.75
N ASP A 111 12.19 -2.64 10.03
CA ASP A 111 12.75 -2.37 11.36
C ASP A 111 12.50 -0.91 11.77
N SER A 112 12.68 0.02 10.82
CA SER A 112 12.44 1.45 11.04
C SER A 112 10.98 1.77 11.36
N ALA A 113 10.04 1.12 10.69
CA ALA A 113 8.62 1.29 10.99
C ALA A 113 8.29 0.83 12.41
N ALA A 114 8.79 -0.34 12.80
CA ALA A 114 8.58 -0.87 14.15
C ALA A 114 9.19 0.06 15.23
N ILE A 115 10.45 0.43 15.07
CA ILE A 115 11.16 1.33 16.00
C ILE A 115 10.38 2.65 16.17
N ASN A 116 9.90 3.24 15.08
CA ASN A 116 9.21 4.53 15.12
C ASN A 116 7.83 4.43 15.79
N VAL A 117 7.07 3.37 15.55
CA VAL A 117 5.80 3.15 16.26
C VAL A 117 6.05 3.09 17.77
N TYR A 118 7.09 2.37 18.22
CA TYR A 118 7.35 2.20 19.65
C TYR A 118 8.07 3.38 20.34
N LYS A 119 8.50 4.40 19.56
CA LYS A 119 8.91 5.71 20.14
C LYS A 119 7.73 6.53 20.64
N LEU A 120 6.52 6.28 20.15
CA LEU A 120 5.31 6.97 20.59
C LEU A 120 4.84 6.47 21.97
N SER A 121 4.04 7.28 22.68
CA SER A 121 3.33 6.82 23.87
C SER A 121 2.41 5.65 23.53
N SER A 122 2.15 4.74 24.47
CA SER A 122 1.31 3.55 24.23
C SER A 122 -0.07 3.90 23.68
N LYS A 123 -0.63 5.05 24.05
CA LYS A 123 -1.91 5.54 23.53
C LYS A 123 -1.79 5.94 22.05
N LEU A 124 -0.73 6.65 21.69
CA LEU A 124 -0.49 7.06 20.31
C LEU A 124 -0.12 5.89 19.42
N GLN A 125 0.64 4.91 19.91
CA GLN A 125 0.87 3.65 19.21
C GLN A 125 -0.46 3.01 18.80
N GLN A 126 -1.40 2.87 19.75
CA GLN A 126 -2.71 2.30 19.45
C GLN A 126 -3.49 3.16 18.47
N THR A 127 -3.48 4.49 18.63
CA THR A 127 -4.16 5.40 17.72
C THR A 127 -3.59 5.28 16.29
N LEU A 128 -2.25 5.21 16.13
CA LEU A 128 -1.59 5.05 14.84
C LEU A 128 -1.97 3.72 14.18
N LEU A 129 -1.90 2.62 14.92
CA LEU A 129 -2.27 1.31 14.39
C LEU A 129 -3.77 1.25 14.04
N ASP A 130 -4.64 1.91 14.83
CA ASP A 130 -6.06 2.05 14.49
C ASP A 130 -6.28 2.79 13.17
N GLN A 131 -5.44 3.79 12.84
CA GLN A 131 -5.53 4.51 11.54
C GLN A 131 -5.26 3.58 10.37
N TYR A 132 -4.34 2.64 10.47
CA TYR A 132 -4.01 1.73 9.38
C TYR A 132 -4.92 0.49 9.33
N PHE A 133 -5.17 -0.18 10.45
CA PHE A 133 -5.67 -1.55 10.46
C PHE A 133 -7.09 -1.71 10.99
N SER A 134 -7.59 -0.78 11.80
CA SER A 134 -8.94 -0.93 12.38
C SER A 134 -10.06 -0.53 11.41
N GLU A 135 -11.29 -0.91 11.75
CA GLU A 135 -12.49 -0.47 11.02
C GLU A 135 -12.68 1.05 10.99
N LYS A 136 -12.07 1.78 11.93
CA LYS A 136 -12.09 3.26 11.98
C LYS A 136 -11.02 3.90 11.10
N GLY A 137 -10.07 3.11 10.64
CA GLY A 137 -8.96 3.51 9.79
C GLY A 137 -9.09 3.01 8.35
N LEU A 138 -7.97 2.78 7.70
CA LEU A 138 -7.87 2.39 6.29
C LEU A 138 -8.12 0.91 6.03
N GLN A 139 -8.00 0.07 7.06
CA GLN A 139 -8.19 -1.38 6.99
C GLN A 139 -7.19 -2.07 6.04
N TYR A 140 -5.90 -1.72 6.10
CA TYR A 140 -4.85 -2.43 5.38
C TYR A 140 -4.91 -3.93 5.62
N ASN A 141 -4.65 -4.71 4.57
CA ASN A 141 -4.68 -6.16 4.61
C ASN A 141 -3.51 -6.83 3.87
N LEU A 142 -2.53 -6.06 3.42
CA LEU A 142 -1.23 -6.55 2.96
C LEU A 142 -0.13 -6.08 3.90
N GLY A 143 0.91 -6.90 4.07
CA GLY A 143 2.10 -6.54 4.81
C GLY A 143 3.34 -7.17 4.22
N ARG A 144 4.37 -6.38 3.93
CA ARG A 144 5.67 -6.86 3.47
C ARG A 144 6.64 -6.95 4.64
N VAL A 145 7.39 -8.04 4.75
CA VAL A 145 8.38 -8.29 5.81
C VAL A 145 9.70 -8.67 5.18
N SER A 146 10.79 -8.03 5.60
CA SER A 146 12.12 -8.39 5.09
C SER A 146 12.66 -9.67 5.73
N ILE A 147 13.28 -10.51 4.91
CA ILE A 147 14.12 -11.63 5.38
C ILE A 147 15.53 -11.08 5.58
N GLY A 148 15.95 -10.90 6.83
CA GLY A 148 17.16 -10.20 7.19
C GLY A 148 17.04 -8.67 7.13
N SER A 149 18.17 -7.99 7.18
CA SER A 149 18.23 -6.53 7.14
C SER A 149 18.07 -5.96 5.73
N ASN A 150 17.60 -4.71 5.68
CA ASN A 150 17.53 -3.88 4.49
C ASN A 150 18.08 -2.47 4.79
N ASP A 151 17.92 -1.50 3.89
CA ASP A 151 18.32 -0.11 4.13
C ASP A 151 17.58 0.53 5.31
N PHE A 152 16.32 0.16 5.57
CA PHE A 152 15.49 0.63 6.70
C PHE A 152 15.66 -0.26 7.95
N SER A 153 16.82 -0.85 8.13
CA SER A 153 17.32 -1.37 9.40
C SER A 153 18.26 -0.36 10.06
N THR A 154 18.64 -0.57 11.31
CA THR A 154 19.63 0.29 12.02
C THR A 154 21.07 -0.17 11.84
N SER A 155 21.24 -1.39 11.31
CA SER A 155 22.54 -1.98 10.98
C SER A 155 22.35 -3.12 9.97
N VAL A 156 23.46 -3.56 9.39
CA VAL A 156 23.47 -4.78 8.56
C VAL A 156 23.48 -6.00 9.47
N TYR A 157 22.61 -6.95 9.22
CA TYR A 157 22.56 -8.26 9.90
C TYR A 157 21.96 -9.32 8.97
N SER A 158 22.29 -10.57 9.24
CA SER A 158 21.56 -11.73 8.71
C SER A 158 21.11 -12.64 9.87
N TYR A 159 20.39 -13.69 9.57
CA TYR A 159 19.94 -14.65 10.59
C TYR A 159 20.91 -15.82 10.78
N ASN A 160 22.01 -15.86 10.01
CA ASN A 160 23.07 -16.84 10.18
C ASN A 160 24.42 -16.29 9.65
N ASP A 161 25.21 -15.67 10.53
CA ASP A 161 26.52 -15.12 10.19
C ASP A 161 27.69 -16.11 10.44
N VAL A 162 27.37 -17.40 10.74
CA VAL A 162 28.39 -18.45 10.93
C VAL A 162 28.88 -18.95 9.59
N GLU A 163 30.14 -18.68 9.26
CA GLU A 163 30.75 -19.05 7.99
C GLU A 163 30.72 -20.56 7.75
N GLY A 164 30.17 -20.96 6.59
CA GLY A 164 30.12 -22.37 6.16
C GLY A 164 29.02 -23.20 6.79
N ASP A 165 28.10 -22.60 7.56
CA ASP A 165 26.94 -23.30 8.14
C ASP A 165 25.83 -23.52 7.10
N LEU A 166 26.13 -24.37 6.12
CA LEU A 166 25.16 -24.74 5.05
C LEU A 166 23.89 -25.44 5.59
N ALA A 167 23.99 -26.08 6.75
CA ALA A 167 22.86 -26.75 7.41
C ALA A 167 21.96 -25.81 8.21
N MET A 168 22.31 -24.51 8.28
CA MET A 168 21.57 -23.50 9.04
C MET A 168 21.35 -23.88 10.52
N GLU A 169 22.32 -24.55 11.15
CA GLU A 169 22.22 -24.96 12.55
C GLU A 169 22.26 -23.76 13.51
N ASN A 170 22.90 -22.66 13.11
CA ASN A 170 22.99 -21.43 13.87
C ASN A 170 22.01 -20.34 13.42
N PHE A 171 20.99 -20.70 12.62
CA PHE A 171 19.96 -19.75 12.21
C PHE A 171 19.17 -19.24 13.42
N SER A 172 19.02 -17.91 13.54
CA SER A 172 18.23 -17.28 14.61
C SER A 172 17.63 -15.95 14.19
N ILE A 173 16.36 -15.73 14.53
CA ILE A 173 15.66 -14.44 14.38
C ILE A 173 15.70 -13.59 15.66
N ASP A 174 16.61 -13.86 16.58
CA ASP A 174 16.70 -13.13 17.87
C ASP A 174 16.88 -11.63 17.70
N VAL A 175 17.47 -11.18 16.59
CA VAL A 175 17.57 -9.77 16.23
C VAL A 175 16.20 -9.12 16.06
N ASP A 176 15.23 -9.81 15.47
CA ASP A 176 13.86 -9.32 15.27
C ASP A 176 13.04 -9.36 16.56
N LYS A 177 13.41 -10.22 17.51
CA LYS A 177 12.80 -10.35 18.84
C LYS A 177 13.43 -9.42 19.89
N ALA A 178 14.55 -8.79 19.54
CA ALA A 178 15.25 -7.92 20.47
C ALA A 178 14.37 -6.76 20.96
N PRO A 179 14.49 -6.36 22.25
CA PRO A 179 13.63 -5.33 22.84
C PRO A 179 13.67 -3.96 22.14
N ASN A 180 14.69 -3.69 21.35
CA ASN A 180 14.84 -2.46 20.56
C ASN A 180 14.44 -2.61 19.09
N SER A 181 14.13 -3.81 18.63
CA SER A 181 13.61 -4.08 17.29
C SER A 181 12.10 -3.85 17.22
N HIS A 182 11.34 -4.46 18.14
CA HIS A 182 9.88 -4.45 18.17
C HIS A 182 9.20 -5.04 16.93
N LYS A 183 9.92 -5.64 16.00
CA LYS A 183 9.38 -6.10 14.70
C LYS A 183 8.35 -7.20 14.88
N ILE A 184 8.71 -8.27 15.59
CA ILE A 184 7.79 -9.37 15.91
C ILE A 184 6.58 -8.87 16.71
N GLU A 185 6.84 -8.08 17.75
CA GLU A 185 5.79 -7.52 18.61
C GLU A 185 4.79 -6.68 17.82
N LEU A 186 5.26 -5.83 16.90
CA LEU A 186 4.41 -5.01 16.04
C LEU A 186 3.52 -5.87 15.14
N ILE A 187 4.10 -6.86 14.47
CA ILE A 187 3.35 -7.75 13.56
C ILE A 187 2.29 -8.51 14.34
N GLN A 188 2.65 -9.15 15.47
CA GLN A 188 1.71 -9.87 16.32
C GLN A 188 0.57 -8.97 16.81
N ARG A 189 0.89 -7.74 17.22
CA ARG A 189 -0.09 -6.76 17.67
C ARG A 189 -1.07 -6.41 16.56
N VAL A 190 -0.58 -6.18 15.34
CA VAL A 190 -1.42 -5.88 14.18
C VAL A 190 -2.32 -7.07 13.81
N LEU A 191 -1.78 -8.28 13.76
CA LEU A 191 -2.57 -9.49 13.47
C LEU A 191 -3.69 -9.71 14.50
N ASN A 192 -3.46 -9.36 15.78
CA ASN A 192 -4.45 -9.53 16.84
C ASN A 192 -5.53 -8.43 16.88
N MET A 193 -5.32 -7.27 16.23
CA MET A 193 -6.26 -6.15 16.32
C MET A 193 -7.20 -5.99 15.14
N THR A 194 -6.85 -6.55 14.00
CA THR A 194 -7.64 -6.41 12.77
C THR A 194 -8.73 -7.46 12.66
N SER A 195 -9.86 -7.08 12.06
CA SER A 195 -10.93 -8.01 11.66
C SER A 195 -10.76 -8.53 10.22
N ARG A 196 -9.87 -7.92 9.42
CA ARG A 196 -9.52 -8.39 8.08
C ARG A 196 -8.36 -9.37 8.16
N ASP A 197 -8.40 -10.38 7.30
CA ASP A 197 -7.27 -11.28 7.09
C ASP A 197 -6.11 -10.50 6.47
N ILE A 198 -4.97 -10.44 7.18
CA ILE A 198 -3.76 -9.79 6.68
C ILE A 198 -2.89 -10.83 5.98
N LYS A 199 -2.63 -10.60 4.72
CA LYS A 199 -1.70 -11.37 3.90
C LYS A 199 -0.29 -10.80 4.07
N LEU A 200 0.55 -11.49 4.83
CA LEU A 200 1.96 -11.16 4.91
C LEU A 200 2.72 -11.83 3.77
N PHE A 201 3.64 -11.09 3.16
CA PHE A 201 4.62 -11.66 2.23
C PHE A 201 6.04 -11.21 2.59
N ALA A 202 7.00 -12.08 2.32
CA ALA A 202 8.39 -11.88 2.71
C ALA A 202 9.28 -11.62 1.49
N SER A 203 10.31 -10.76 1.64
CA SER A 203 11.30 -10.48 0.60
C SER A 203 12.69 -10.38 1.18
N SER A 204 13.70 -10.96 0.52
CA SER A 204 15.10 -10.89 0.93
C SER A 204 15.84 -9.81 0.13
N TRP A 205 16.70 -9.03 0.79
CA TRP A 205 17.61 -8.08 0.14
C TRP A 205 18.97 -8.70 -0.16
N ALA A 206 19.50 -9.52 0.74
CA ALA A 206 20.73 -10.28 0.52
C ALA A 206 20.81 -11.48 1.47
N PRO A 207 21.52 -12.54 1.06
CA PRO A 207 21.87 -13.64 1.94
C PRO A 207 22.96 -13.23 2.94
N PRO A 208 23.29 -14.10 3.92
CA PRO A 208 24.49 -13.94 4.73
C PRO A 208 25.75 -13.70 3.88
N ALA A 209 26.62 -12.77 4.30
CA ALA A 209 27.79 -12.36 3.51
C ALA A 209 28.68 -13.52 3.08
N TRP A 210 28.86 -14.52 3.97
CA TRP A 210 29.71 -15.68 3.70
C TRP A 210 29.21 -16.58 2.55
N MET A 211 27.93 -16.46 2.15
CA MET A 211 27.37 -17.18 1.00
C MET A 211 27.66 -16.49 -0.34
N THR A 212 28.20 -15.27 -0.33
CA THR A 212 28.43 -14.48 -1.52
C THR A 212 29.89 -14.51 -1.99
N LYS A 213 30.12 -14.30 -3.29
CA LYS A 213 31.47 -14.23 -3.90
C LYS A 213 32.30 -13.09 -3.33
N GLU A 214 31.63 -11.96 -3.01
CA GLU A 214 32.23 -10.74 -2.50
C GLU A 214 32.46 -10.78 -0.98
N ASN A 215 31.96 -11.79 -0.28
CA ASN A 215 31.88 -11.83 1.18
C ASN A 215 31.26 -10.52 1.73
N SER A 216 30.17 -10.09 1.10
CA SER A 216 29.45 -8.84 1.34
C SER A 216 27.97 -9.06 1.08
N THR A 217 27.12 -8.25 1.71
CA THR A 217 25.69 -8.17 1.44
C THR A 217 25.33 -7.09 0.42
N ILE A 218 26.31 -6.27 -0.01
CA ILE A 218 26.11 -5.11 -0.88
C ILE A 218 26.66 -5.41 -2.27
N ASN A 219 25.83 -5.24 -3.30
CA ASN A 219 26.17 -5.52 -4.70
C ASN A 219 26.82 -6.91 -4.90
N CYS A 220 26.29 -7.90 -4.24
CA CYS A 220 26.85 -9.23 -4.18
C CYS A 220 26.21 -10.21 -5.17
N HIS A 221 26.88 -11.35 -5.37
CA HIS A 221 26.43 -12.50 -6.15
C HIS A 221 26.58 -13.77 -5.33
N MET A 222 25.70 -14.73 -5.47
CA MET A 222 25.82 -16.02 -4.82
C MET A 222 27.09 -16.75 -5.25
N LYS A 223 27.69 -17.52 -4.34
CA LYS A 223 28.69 -18.53 -4.66
C LYS A 223 28.03 -19.66 -5.43
N GLY A 224 28.79 -20.29 -6.33
CA GLY A 224 28.34 -21.44 -7.09
C GLY A 224 27.30 -21.13 -8.16
N ALA A 225 26.36 -22.04 -8.35
CA ALA A 225 25.23 -21.94 -9.28
C ALA A 225 23.99 -22.61 -8.70
N PRO A 226 22.76 -22.23 -9.14
CA PRO A 226 21.53 -22.93 -8.74
C PRO A 226 21.61 -24.45 -8.87
N GLY A 227 21.12 -25.17 -7.87
CA GLY A 227 21.24 -26.61 -7.74
C GLY A 227 22.49 -27.10 -7.01
N ASP A 228 23.39 -26.21 -6.58
CA ASP A 228 24.52 -26.58 -5.71
C ASP A 228 24.24 -26.33 -4.22
N GLU A 229 25.16 -26.75 -3.35
CA GLU A 229 25.01 -26.68 -1.91
C GLU A 229 24.81 -25.24 -1.36
N ASN A 230 25.30 -24.21 -2.04
CA ASN A 230 25.14 -22.81 -1.59
C ASN A 230 23.72 -22.31 -1.89
N TRP A 231 23.17 -22.65 -3.05
CA TRP A 231 21.82 -22.27 -3.43
C TRP A 231 20.76 -23.11 -2.70
N GLU A 232 21.02 -24.40 -2.47
CA GLU A 232 20.20 -25.22 -1.58
C GLU A 232 20.17 -24.64 -0.16
N ALA A 233 21.33 -24.18 0.36
CA ALA A 233 21.42 -23.52 1.66
C ALA A 233 20.67 -22.18 1.68
N LEU A 234 20.64 -21.41 0.59
CA LEU A 234 19.83 -20.20 0.48
C LEU A 234 18.32 -20.52 0.56
N ALA A 235 17.87 -21.55 -0.15
CA ALA A 235 16.49 -22.02 -0.05
C ALA A 235 16.16 -22.48 1.38
N LEU A 236 17.09 -23.18 2.04
CA LEU A 236 16.94 -23.58 3.44
C LEU A 236 16.91 -22.36 4.39
N TYR A 237 17.71 -21.34 4.15
CA TYR A 237 17.70 -20.09 4.92
C TYR A 237 16.31 -19.43 4.86
N TYR A 238 15.67 -19.40 3.68
CA TYR A 238 14.30 -18.89 3.55
C TYR A 238 13.29 -19.79 4.26
N SER A 239 13.40 -21.10 4.11
CA SER A 239 12.53 -22.06 4.82
C SER A 239 12.62 -21.88 6.35
N LYS A 240 13.83 -21.71 6.91
CA LYS A 240 14.06 -21.48 8.33
C LYS A 240 13.46 -20.16 8.82
N PHE A 241 13.41 -19.13 8.00
CA PHE A 241 12.72 -17.88 8.33
C PHE A 241 11.22 -18.14 8.55
N PHE A 242 10.56 -18.88 7.66
CA PHE A 242 9.14 -19.21 7.81
C PHE A 242 8.88 -20.06 9.05
N ASP A 243 9.72 -21.09 9.29
CA ASP A 243 9.64 -21.90 10.52
C ASP A 243 9.70 -21.01 11.78
N ALA A 244 10.70 -20.13 11.87
CA ALA A 244 10.94 -19.30 13.04
C ALA A 244 9.82 -18.25 13.28
N TYR A 245 9.25 -17.70 12.22
CA TYR A 245 8.12 -16.77 12.34
C TYR A 245 6.82 -17.50 12.66
N GLU A 246 6.62 -18.71 12.16
CA GLU A 246 5.47 -19.55 12.53
C GLU A 246 5.50 -19.92 14.01
N GLU A 247 6.68 -20.18 14.59
CA GLU A 247 6.86 -20.39 16.02
C GLU A 247 6.43 -19.17 16.86
N GLU A 248 6.55 -17.95 16.31
CA GLU A 248 6.05 -16.72 16.89
C GLU A 248 4.56 -16.46 16.57
N GLY A 249 3.86 -17.39 15.91
CA GLY A 249 2.46 -17.28 15.53
C GLY A 249 2.20 -16.37 14.32
N ILE A 250 3.23 -16.12 13.51
CA ILE A 250 3.16 -15.27 12.30
C ILE A 250 3.26 -16.14 11.06
N ASN A 251 2.16 -16.23 10.31
CA ASN A 251 2.08 -17.01 9.08
C ASN A 251 2.16 -16.11 7.85
N PHE A 252 2.83 -16.59 6.80
CA PHE A 252 2.98 -15.88 5.54
C PHE A 252 2.07 -16.46 4.46
N TRP A 253 1.52 -15.57 3.64
CA TRP A 253 0.75 -15.91 2.45
C TRP A 253 1.65 -16.14 1.23
N ALA A 254 2.77 -15.40 1.13
CA ALA A 254 3.67 -15.46 -0.01
C ALA A 254 5.10 -15.02 0.35
N MET A 255 6.00 -15.21 -0.62
CA MET A 255 7.33 -14.60 -0.64
C MET A 255 7.70 -14.16 -2.06
N THR A 256 8.55 -13.15 -2.18
CA THR A 256 9.26 -12.87 -3.43
C THR A 256 10.61 -13.60 -3.42
N VAL A 257 11.09 -13.98 -4.60
CA VAL A 257 12.36 -14.72 -4.72
C VAL A 257 13.53 -13.89 -4.23
N GLN A 258 13.57 -12.62 -4.66
CA GLN A 258 14.64 -11.67 -4.33
C GLN A 258 14.15 -10.24 -4.57
N ASN A 259 14.44 -9.32 -3.64
CA ASN A 259 14.20 -7.88 -3.85
C ASN A 259 15.18 -7.31 -4.87
N GLU A 260 14.66 -6.62 -5.89
CA GLU A 260 15.40 -5.89 -6.93
C GLU A 260 16.63 -6.66 -7.48
N PRO A 261 16.43 -7.85 -8.05
CA PRO A 261 17.51 -8.72 -8.50
C PRO A 261 18.27 -8.18 -9.71
N GLU A 262 17.70 -7.24 -10.47
CA GLU A 262 18.30 -6.70 -11.68
C GLU A 262 19.48 -5.79 -11.35
N LYS A 263 20.48 -5.81 -12.21
CA LYS A 263 21.61 -4.90 -12.12
C LYS A 263 21.21 -3.51 -12.61
N PRO A 264 21.11 -2.49 -11.74
CA PRO A 264 20.96 -1.14 -12.22
C PRO A 264 22.15 -0.77 -13.12
N PHE A 265 21.88 -0.03 -14.18
CA PHE A 265 22.88 0.38 -15.18
C PHE A 265 24.14 1.04 -14.57
N LEU A 266 23.98 1.69 -13.40
CA LEU A 266 25.05 2.22 -12.58
C LEU A 266 24.81 1.78 -11.13
N ALA A 267 25.60 0.83 -10.66
CA ALA A 267 25.47 0.24 -9.34
C ALA A 267 26.04 1.14 -8.24
N PHE A 268 25.18 1.90 -7.60
CA PHE A 268 25.53 2.72 -6.44
C PHE A 268 24.64 2.47 -5.22
N ALA A 269 23.93 1.34 -5.17
CA ALA A 269 23.24 0.96 -3.95
C ALA A 269 24.26 0.89 -2.81
N LYS A 270 24.01 1.61 -1.75
CA LYS A 270 24.80 1.57 -0.51
C LYS A 270 24.25 0.53 0.47
N TRP A 271 23.15 -0.10 0.14
CA TRP A 271 22.42 -1.07 0.96
C TRP A 271 22.52 -2.49 0.38
N GLN A 272 21.99 -3.43 1.11
CA GLN A 272 22.00 -4.85 0.76
C GLN A 272 21.39 -5.07 -0.62
N THR A 273 22.04 -5.87 -1.44
CA THR A 273 21.63 -6.14 -2.81
C THR A 273 22.25 -7.44 -3.30
N LEU A 274 21.46 -8.47 -3.46
CA LEU A 274 21.86 -9.69 -4.18
C LEU A 274 21.45 -9.55 -5.65
N ARG A 275 22.37 -9.83 -6.54
CA ARG A 275 22.13 -9.84 -7.98
C ARG A 275 22.01 -11.27 -8.46
N ILE A 276 20.89 -11.55 -9.13
CA ILE A 276 20.67 -12.81 -9.83
C ILE A 276 20.11 -12.48 -11.21
N THR A 277 20.58 -13.20 -12.23
CA THR A 277 20.04 -13.09 -13.58
C THR A 277 18.65 -13.72 -13.65
N SER A 278 17.93 -13.48 -14.72
CA SER A 278 16.62 -14.13 -14.94
C SER A 278 16.76 -15.65 -15.04
N GLU A 279 17.84 -16.14 -15.67
CA GLU A 279 18.14 -17.56 -15.77
C GLU A 279 18.49 -18.16 -14.39
N GLU A 280 19.27 -17.45 -13.57
CA GLU A 280 19.57 -17.89 -12.20
C GLU A 280 18.32 -17.92 -11.33
N GLU A 281 17.40 -16.97 -11.48
CA GLU A 281 16.10 -16.96 -10.79
C GLU A 281 15.26 -18.17 -11.20
N ARG A 282 15.16 -18.48 -12.50
CA ARG A 282 14.51 -19.68 -13.03
C ARG A 282 15.07 -20.94 -12.40
N ASP A 283 16.38 -21.10 -12.47
CA ASP A 283 17.05 -22.33 -12.03
C ASP A 283 16.99 -22.47 -10.50
N PHE A 284 17.08 -21.37 -9.75
CA PHE A 284 16.88 -21.37 -8.29
C PHE A 284 15.46 -21.79 -7.90
N ILE A 285 14.45 -21.26 -8.57
CA ILE A 285 13.06 -21.70 -8.33
C ILE A 285 12.90 -23.19 -8.67
N LYS A 286 13.46 -23.63 -9.79
CA LYS A 286 13.32 -24.97 -10.30
C LYS A 286 13.99 -26.03 -9.43
N PHE A 287 15.24 -25.79 -9.04
CA PHE A 287 16.09 -26.83 -8.42
C PHE A 287 16.08 -26.77 -6.89
N ASP A 288 15.96 -25.57 -6.31
CA ASP A 288 16.19 -25.35 -4.88
C ASP A 288 14.92 -24.83 -4.17
N LEU A 289 14.50 -23.60 -4.47
CA LEU A 289 13.46 -22.90 -3.72
C LEU A 289 12.08 -23.54 -3.88
N GLY A 290 11.66 -23.82 -5.12
CA GLY A 290 10.34 -24.38 -5.41
C GLY A 290 10.10 -25.71 -4.70
N PRO A 291 10.99 -26.72 -4.88
CA PRO A 291 10.89 -28.00 -4.16
C PRO A 291 10.94 -27.85 -2.63
N MET A 292 11.80 -26.96 -2.10
CA MET A 292 11.93 -26.68 -0.67
C MET A 292 10.63 -26.14 -0.09
N MET A 293 10.07 -25.09 -0.72
CA MET A 293 8.84 -24.44 -0.27
C MET A 293 7.62 -25.37 -0.43
N ALA A 294 7.51 -26.09 -1.53
CA ALA A 294 6.43 -27.06 -1.74
C ALA A 294 6.41 -28.17 -0.69
N LYS A 295 7.59 -28.56 -0.18
CA LYS A 295 7.72 -29.59 0.85
C LYS A 295 7.44 -29.04 2.25
N ASN A 296 8.05 -27.92 2.62
CA ASN A 296 8.08 -27.42 3.99
C ASN A 296 6.95 -26.40 4.27
N HIS A 297 6.61 -25.57 3.26
CA HIS A 297 5.64 -24.46 3.39
C HIS A 297 4.66 -24.43 2.21
N PRO A 298 3.86 -25.50 1.96
CA PRO A 298 3.02 -25.61 0.76
C PRO A 298 1.93 -24.55 0.64
N GLY A 299 1.66 -23.79 1.72
CA GLY A 299 0.72 -22.69 1.74
C GLY A 299 1.32 -21.34 1.30
N VAL A 300 2.65 -21.22 1.25
CA VAL A 300 3.35 -19.99 0.89
C VAL A 300 3.56 -19.93 -0.63
N LYS A 301 3.00 -18.88 -1.25
CA LYS A 301 3.13 -18.65 -2.69
C LYS A 301 4.50 -18.07 -3.04
N ILE A 302 5.06 -18.47 -4.17
CA ILE A 302 6.27 -17.86 -4.73
C ILE A 302 5.85 -16.80 -5.75
N ILE A 303 6.42 -15.59 -5.63
CA ILE A 303 6.22 -14.45 -6.52
C ILE A 303 7.56 -14.13 -7.16
N ALA A 304 7.64 -14.18 -8.47
CA ALA A 304 8.86 -13.92 -9.23
C ALA A 304 9.05 -12.42 -9.52
N ASN A 305 10.18 -12.05 -10.06
CA ASN A 305 10.60 -10.70 -10.44
C ASN A 305 10.92 -9.80 -9.23
N ASP A 306 9.94 -9.10 -8.65
CA ASP A 306 10.09 -8.14 -7.52
C ASP A 306 11.06 -6.99 -7.83
N ASP A 307 10.94 -6.42 -9.03
CA ASP A 307 11.78 -5.35 -9.57
C ASP A 307 10.92 -4.30 -10.31
N GLN A 308 11.54 -3.34 -10.94
CA GLN A 308 10.83 -2.24 -11.61
C GLN A 308 9.85 -2.73 -12.69
N LYS A 309 8.74 -2.02 -12.91
CA LYS A 309 7.70 -2.42 -13.89
C LYS A 309 8.27 -2.89 -15.25
N PRO A 310 9.24 -2.20 -15.90
CA PRO A 310 9.77 -2.68 -17.17
C PRO A 310 10.47 -4.05 -17.12
N SER A 311 10.94 -4.48 -15.95
CA SER A 311 11.59 -5.79 -15.82
C SER A 311 10.64 -6.96 -16.01
N ILE A 312 9.33 -6.73 -15.86
CA ILE A 312 8.29 -7.78 -16.02
C ILE A 312 8.30 -8.40 -17.42
N LEU A 313 8.74 -7.67 -18.45
CA LEU A 313 8.85 -8.15 -19.83
C LEU A 313 10.26 -8.62 -20.21
N THR A 314 11.27 -8.41 -19.34
CA THR A 314 12.66 -8.75 -19.64
C THR A 314 13.20 -9.88 -18.79
N ARG A 315 12.51 -10.25 -17.72
CA ARG A 315 12.87 -11.34 -16.80
C ARG A 315 11.86 -12.48 -16.87
N LEU A 316 11.68 -13.04 -18.09
CA LEU A 316 10.66 -14.04 -18.37
C LEU A 316 11.16 -15.50 -18.21
N ASP A 317 12.48 -15.75 -18.08
CA ASP A 317 13.03 -17.09 -17.98
C ASP A 317 12.34 -17.98 -16.94
N PRO A 318 11.99 -17.47 -15.71
CA PRO A 318 11.27 -18.27 -14.73
C PRO A 318 9.89 -18.74 -15.21
N LEU A 319 9.24 -17.99 -16.08
CA LEU A 319 7.89 -18.27 -16.59
C LEU A 319 7.89 -19.09 -17.88
N GLU A 320 8.97 -19.03 -18.65
CA GLU A 320 9.13 -19.77 -19.91
C GLU A 320 9.52 -21.24 -19.67
N ASP A 321 10.04 -21.59 -18.48
CA ASP A 321 10.36 -22.97 -18.10
C ASP A 321 9.20 -23.58 -17.29
N PRO A 322 8.49 -24.63 -17.79
CA PRO A 322 7.39 -25.26 -17.08
C PRO A 322 7.77 -25.88 -15.72
N GLU A 323 9.04 -26.28 -15.53
CA GLU A 323 9.50 -26.85 -14.26
C GLU A 323 9.72 -25.78 -13.18
N SER A 324 9.95 -24.52 -13.58
CA SER A 324 9.97 -23.37 -12.71
C SER A 324 8.55 -22.80 -12.50
N LEU A 325 7.83 -22.58 -13.59
CA LEU A 325 6.49 -21.96 -13.61
C LEU A 325 5.49 -22.66 -12.67
N GLN A 326 5.57 -23.99 -12.53
CA GLN A 326 4.67 -24.76 -11.66
C GLN A 326 4.69 -24.28 -10.19
N TYR A 327 5.75 -23.61 -9.73
CA TYR A 327 5.89 -23.09 -8.37
C TYR A 327 5.47 -21.62 -8.24
N ILE A 328 5.32 -20.91 -9.36
CA ILE A 328 5.08 -19.45 -9.38
C ILE A 328 3.59 -19.16 -9.37
N SER A 329 3.15 -18.27 -8.50
CA SER A 329 1.75 -17.85 -8.37
C SER A 329 1.47 -16.47 -8.95
N GLY A 330 2.50 -15.66 -9.14
CA GLY A 330 2.39 -14.30 -9.65
C GLY A 330 3.75 -13.63 -9.81
N VAL A 331 3.74 -12.37 -10.21
CA VAL A 331 4.92 -11.53 -10.36
C VAL A 331 4.77 -10.24 -9.57
N ALA A 332 5.88 -9.72 -9.08
CA ALA A 332 5.93 -8.50 -8.31
C ALA A 332 6.61 -7.38 -9.08
N VAL A 333 6.15 -6.14 -8.86
CA VAL A 333 6.72 -4.95 -9.51
C VAL A 333 6.89 -3.81 -8.51
N HIS A 334 7.89 -2.95 -8.77
CA HIS A 334 8.17 -1.70 -8.05
C HIS A 334 7.92 -0.49 -8.94
N TRP A 335 7.71 0.68 -8.34
CA TRP A 335 7.31 1.89 -9.04
C TRP A 335 8.44 2.87 -9.39
N TYR A 336 9.69 2.61 -8.98
CA TYR A 336 10.77 3.63 -9.04
C TYR A 336 11.22 4.05 -10.44
N ARG A 337 10.73 3.39 -11.50
CA ARG A 337 10.84 3.85 -12.88
C ARG A 337 9.72 4.83 -13.28
N ASN A 338 8.79 5.15 -12.41
CA ASN A 338 7.75 6.17 -12.65
C ASN A 338 8.32 7.58 -12.84
N VAL A 339 9.58 7.83 -12.50
CA VAL A 339 10.30 9.05 -12.90
C VAL A 339 10.17 9.34 -14.40
N ASP A 340 9.90 8.35 -15.18
CA ASP A 340 9.63 8.46 -16.62
C ASP A 340 8.36 9.28 -16.90
N PHE A 341 7.44 9.47 -15.94
CA PHE A 341 6.36 10.47 -16.03
C PHE A 341 6.91 11.89 -16.23
N VAL A 342 7.97 12.27 -15.49
CA VAL A 342 8.60 13.58 -15.60
C VAL A 342 9.22 13.79 -16.99
N LEU A 343 9.64 12.69 -17.62
CA LEU A 343 10.22 12.68 -18.96
C LEU A 343 9.17 12.45 -20.05
N GLY A 344 7.88 12.30 -19.68
CA GLY A 344 6.78 12.04 -20.61
C GLY A 344 6.74 10.62 -21.16
N MET A 345 7.42 9.66 -20.52
CA MET A 345 7.46 8.25 -20.94
C MET A 345 6.38 7.38 -20.27
N GLY A 346 5.59 7.96 -19.35
CA GLY A 346 4.51 7.25 -18.65
C GLY A 346 4.98 6.37 -17.50
N GLY A 347 4.05 5.58 -16.92
CA GLY A 347 4.27 4.73 -15.74
C GLY A 347 4.50 3.26 -16.06
N HIS A 348 4.80 2.91 -17.31
CA HIS A 348 4.98 1.53 -17.74
C HIS A 348 3.76 0.63 -17.51
N PHE A 349 2.56 1.20 -17.56
CA PHE A 349 1.33 0.45 -17.36
C PHE A 349 1.03 -0.51 -18.51
N ASP A 350 1.43 -0.15 -19.74
CA ASP A 350 1.29 -1.00 -20.92
C ASP A 350 2.11 -2.30 -20.79
N ASP A 351 3.27 -2.24 -20.09
CA ASP A 351 4.09 -3.43 -19.83
C ASP A 351 3.32 -4.45 -18.97
N LEU A 352 2.50 -3.98 -18.01
CA LEU A 352 1.64 -4.84 -17.18
C LEU A 352 0.50 -5.47 -17.99
N VAL A 353 -0.07 -4.72 -18.92
CA VAL A 353 -1.12 -5.23 -19.84
C VAL A 353 -0.55 -6.30 -20.74
N GLU A 354 0.60 -6.05 -21.39
CA GLU A 354 1.29 -7.02 -22.27
C GLU A 354 1.66 -8.30 -21.52
N PHE A 355 2.13 -8.16 -20.28
CA PHE A 355 2.41 -9.29 -19.40
C PHE A 355 1.14 -10.09 -19.10
N HIS A 356 0.06 -9.43 -18.67
CA HIS A 356 -1.20 -10.11 -18.35
C HIS A 356 -1.78 -10.84 -19.56
N ASP A 357 -1.71 -10.24 -20.76
CA ASP A 357 -2.20 -10.87 -21.98
C ASP A 357 -1.42 -12.16 -22.31
N SER A 358 -0.14 -12.23 -21.93
CA SER A 358 0.73 -13.40 -22.11
C SER A 358 0.57 -14.45 -21.00
N TYR A 359 0.31 -14.03 -19.75
CA TYR A 359 0.23 -14.87 -18.56
C TYR A 359 -1.01 -14.55 -17.71
N PRO A 360 -2.24 -14.75 -18.23
CA PRO A 360 -3.48 -14.28 -17.57
C PRO A 360 -3.81 -14.99 -16.25
N ASP A 361 -3.21 -16.14 -15.98
CA ASP A 361 -3.40 -16.90 -14.74
C ASP A 361 -2.49 -16.45 -13.59
N LEU A 362 -1.46 -15.64 -13.88
CA LEU A 362 -0.56 -15.09 -12.87
C LEU A 362 -1.06 -13.71 -12.42
N PHE A 363 -1.11 -13.49 -11.10
CA PHE A 363 -1.39 -12.14 -10.60
C PHE A 363 -0.15 -11.23 -10.71
N ILE A 364 -0.40 -9.95 -10.89
CA ILE A 364 0.61 -8.89 -10.81
C ILE A 364 0.41 -8.16 -9.49
N LEU A 365 1.45 -8.01 -8.68
CA LEU A 365 1.39 -7.32 -7.40
C LEU A 365 2.45 -6.22 -7.31
N PRO A 366 2.08 -4.93 -7.31
CA PRO A 366 2.94 -3.85 -6.86
C PRO A 366 3.32 -4.05 -5.38
N THR A 367 4.59 -4.35 -5.13
CA THR A 367 5.11 -4.80 -3.83
C THR A 367 5.91 -3.74 -3.10
N GLU A 368 6.32 -2.68 -3.80
CA GLU A 368 7.06 -1.58 -3.20
C GLU A 368 6.89 -0.27 -3.96
N ALA A 369 6.63 0.78 -3.19
CA ALA A 369 6.61 2.16 -3.66
C ALA A 369 6.83 3.11 -2.49
N CYS A 370 7.54 4.22 -2.69
CA CYS A 370 7.57 5.33 -1.74
C CYS A 370 7.98 6.62 -2.43
N GLU A 371 7.58 7.74 -1.85
CA GLU A 371 8.03 9.06 -2.25
C GLU A 371 9.33 9.45 -1.53
N GLY A 372 9.93 10.57 -1.94
CA GLY A 372 11.19 11.05 -1.37
C GLY A 372 12.42 10.29 -1.85
N TYR A 373 12.26 9.25 -2.65
CA TYR A 373 13.36 8.51 -3.27
C TYR A 373 14.12 9.36 -4.31
N MET A 374 15.30 8.91 -4.67
CA MET A 374 16.04 9.44 -5.82
C MET A 374 16.22 8.32 -6.84
N PRO A 375 15.90 8.57 -8.10
CA PRO A 375 16.18 7.60 -9.16
C PRO A 375 17.67 7.24 -9.18
N ASN A 376 17.97 5.95 -9.19
CA ASN A 376 19.34 5.47 -9.38
C ASN A 376 19.82 5.82 -10.80
N PRO A 377 20.99 6.43 -11.05
CA PRO A 377 22.13 6.57 -10.12
C PRO A 377 22.27 7.94 -9.42
N LEU A 378 21.20 8.74 -9.32
CA LEU A 378 21.29 10.13 -8.89
C LEU A 378 21.58 10.32 -7.39
N GLY A 379 21.63 9.26 -6.62
CA GLY A 379 22.01 9.30 -5.21
C GLY A 379 21.03 8.57 -4.29
N THR A 380 21.08 8.91 -2.99
CA THR A 380 20.14 8.43 -1.98
C THR A 380 18.90 9.33 -1.88
N GLY A 381 17.83 8.84 -1.28
CA GLY A 381 16.59 9.58 -1.08
C GLY A 381 16.80 10.88 -0.29
N LYS A 382 15.83 11.78 -0.41
CA LYS A 382 15.84 13.13 0.21
C LYS A 382 14.84 13.28 1.35
N GLY A 383 14.16 12.20 1.69
CA GLY A 383 13.24 12.16 2.81
C GLY A 383 11.93 12.91 2.61
N PRO A 384 11.23 13.17 3.72
CA PRO A 384 9.93 13.82 3.76
C PRO A 384 9.94 15.28 3.29
N SER A 385 8.74 15.79 3.00
CA SER A 385 8.53 17.19 2.61
C SER A 385 7.39 17.82 3.42
N LEU A 386 7.49 17.76 4.76
CA LEU A 386 6.45 18.20 5.69
C LEU A 386 6.12 19.69 5.62
N THR A 387 7.11 20.53 5.27
CA THR A 387 6.98 22.00 5.29
C THR A 387 6.68 22.61 3.93
N ASP A 388 6.56 21.79 2.90
CA ASP A 388 6.20 22.19 1.53
C ASP A 388 4.87 21.52 1.17
N ALA A 389 3.78 22.26 1.35
CA ALA A 389 2.43 21.75 1.18
C ALA A 389 2.15 21.26 -0.25
N ASP A 390 2.62 22.01 -1.25
CA ASP A 390 2.40 21.65 -2.65
C ASP A 390 3.15 20.36 -3.02
N LYS A 391 4.39 20.24 -2.57
CA LYS A 391 5.19 19.04 -2.80
C LYS A 391 4.64 17.83 -2.03
N SER A 392 4.22 18.02 -0.79
CA SER A 392 3.58 16.97 -0.01
C SER A 392 2.27 16.51 -0.67
N TRP A 393 1.48 17.47 -1.21
CA TRP A 393 0.25 17.14 -1.93
C TRP A 393 0.51 16.37 -3.22
N ALA A 394 1.46 16.83 -4.04
CA ALA A 394 1.85 16.16 -5.28
C ALA A 394 2.27 14.69 -5.05
N ARG A 395 2.91 14.37 -3.90
CA ARG A 395 3.22 12.99 -3.51
C ARG A 395 1.97 12.14 -3.33
N GLY A 396 0.91 12.70 -2.74
CA GLY A 396 -0.39 12.03 -2.66
C GLY A 396 -1.00 11.80 -4.04
N GLU A 397 -0.98 12.80 -4.93
CA GLU A 397 -1.46 12.67 -6.30
C GLU A 397 -0.69 11.59 -7.09
N ASN A 398 0.64 11.50 -6.90
CA ASN A 398 1.46 10.45 -7.52
C ASN A 398 1.02 9.05 -7.08
N TYR A 399 0.69 8.86 -5.78
CA TYR A 399 0.11 7.60 -5.30
C TYR A 399 -1.21 7.29 -6.00
N GLY A 400 -2.12 8.28 -6.06
CA GLY A 400 -3.41 8.12 -6.74
C GLY A 400 -3.26 7.73 -8.22
N ARG A 401 -2.34 8.38 -8.93
CA ARG A 401 -2.04 8.11 -10.35
C ARG A 401 -1.49 6.71 -10.57
N ASP A 402 -0.49 6.34 -9.78
CA ASP A 402 0.15 5.03 -9.91
C ASP A 402 -0.84 3.90 -9.59
N ILE A 403 -1.56 4.01 -8.47
CA ILE A 403 -2.52 2.99 -8.06
C ILE A 403 -3.64 2.83 -9.11
N ILE A 404 -4.22 3.93 -9.63
CA ILE A 404 -5.26 3.84 -10.67
C ILE A 404 -4.69 3.21 -11.95
N GLY A 405 -3.49 3.62 -12.37
CA GLY A 405 -2.83 3.08 -13.54
C GLY A 405 -2.54 1.59 -13.40
N ASP A 406 -1.96 1.18 -12.29
CA ASP A 406 -1.67 -0.22 -11.98
C ASP A 406 -2.95 -1.08 -11.95
N LEU A 407 -3.99 -0.62 -11.24
CA LEU A 407 -5.25 -1.35 -11.13
C LEU A 407 -5.97 -1.46 -12.49
N ASN A 408 -5.91 -0.42 -13.33
CA ASN A 408 -6.45 -0.48 -14.69
C ASN A 408 -5.62 -1.39 -15.61
N SER A 409 -4.37 -1.69 -15.23
CA SER A 409 -3.43 -2.56 -15.93
C SER A 409 -3.23 -3.92 -15.25
N TYR A 410 -4.32 -4.45 -14.67
CA TYR A 410 -4.41 -5.79 -14.08
C TYR A 410 -3.63 -6.03 -12.78
N ALA A 411 -3.02 -5.02 -12.18
CA ALA A 411 -2.47 -5.19 -10.83
C ALA A 411 -3.56 -5.57 -9.82
N ALA A 412 -3.23 -6.50 -8.93
CA ALA A 412 -4.16 -7.08 -7.97
C ALA A 412 -4.13 -6.40 -6.58
N GLY A 413 -3.41 -5.33 -6.43
CA GLY A 413 -3.26 -4.60 -5.17
C GLY A 413 -2.16 -3.56 -5.26
N TRP A 414 -1.70 -3.04 -4.10
CA TRP A 414 -0.59 -2.11 -4.05
C TRP A 414 -0.01 -2.05 -2.64
N THR A 415 1.32 -2.00 -2.52
CA THR A 415 2.01 -2.02 -1.23
C THR A 415 3.01 -0.87 -1.17
N ASP A 416 2.80 -0.01 -0.17
CA ASP A 416 3.75 1.04 0.18
C ASP A 416 5.04 0.45 0.78
N TRP A 417 6.16 1.18 0.69
CA TRP A 417 7.39 0.77 1.35
C TRP A 417 7.23 0.91 2.87
N ASN A 418 7.71 1.95 3.47
CA ASN A 418 7.63 2.07 4.92
C ASN A 418 6.28 2.58 5.40
N MET A 419 5.58 1.83 6.26
CA MET A 419 4.32 2.31 6.83
C MET A 419 4.49 3.52 7.74
N VAL A 420 5.64 3.65 8.42
CA VAL A 420 5.93 4.72 9.38
C VAL A 420 7.43 5.04 9.37
N LEU A 421 7.77 6.30 9.25
CA LEU A 421 9.13 6.81 9.42
C LEU A 421 9.15 7.97 10.42
N ASP A 422 10.35 8.44 10.79
CA ASP A 422 10.49 9.71 11.52
C ASP A 422 10.45 10.92 10.57
N THR A 423 10.50 12.11 11.12
CA THR A 423 10.43 13.36 10.35
C THR A 423 11.62 13.61 9.44
N ASP A 424 12.70 12.86 9.59
CA ASP A 424 13.86 12.88 8.72
C ASP A 424 13.79 11.82 7.61
N GLY A 425 12.83 10.90 7.70
CA GLY A 425 12.65 9.79 6.76
C GLY A 425 13.48 8.56 7.12
N GLY A 426 13.75 8.35 8.41
CA GLY A 426 14.55 7.25 8.96
C GLY A 426 13.86 6.53 10.13
N PRO A 427 14.64 5.79 10.94
CA PRO A 427 16.07 5.53 10.82
C PRO A 427 16.45 4.70 9.59
N ASN A 428 17.66 4.92 9.05
CA ASN A 428 18.18 4.21 7.90
C ASN A 428 19.71 4.15 8.01
N TRP A 429 20.29 2.95 8.00
CA TRP A 429 21.73 2.80 8.20
C TRP A 429 22.58 3.25 7.00
N SER A 430 21.97 3.30 5.79
CA SER A 430 22.66 3.59 4.53
C SER A 430 22.50 5.05 4.05
N ASP A 431 21.86 5.92 4.86
CA ASP A 431 21.51 7.29 4.53
C ASP A 431 20.55 7.42 3.31
N ASN A 432 19.73 6.39 3.06
CA ASN A 432 18.72 6.41 2.01
C ASN A 432 17.37 6.86 2.57
N TYR A 433 17.25 8.12 2.98
CA TYR A 433 16.04 8.67 3.57
C TYR A 433 14.93 8.83 2.53
N VAL A 434 13.72 8.34 2.83
CA VAL A 434 12.53 8.46 1.97
C VAL A 434 11.34 9.00 2.74
N ASP A 435 10.20 9.11 2.12
CA ASP A 435 8.96 9.54 2.75
C ASP A 435 8.05 8.35 3.12
N SER A 436 7.03 8.61 3.93
CA SER A 436 6.04 7.63 4.38
C SER A 436 4.69 8.32 4.60
N PRO A 437 3.55 7.62 4.44
CA PRO A 437 2.22 8.19 4.69
C PRO A 437 2.01 8.71 6.11
N ILE A 438 2.66 8.10 7.10
CA ILE A 438 2.69 8.59 8.48
C ILE A 438 4.13 8.81 8.92
N LEU A 439 4.38 10.01 9.46
CA LEU A 439 5.64 10.34 10.11
C LEU A 439 5.43 10.56 11.60
N VAL A 440 6.41 10.20 12.43
CA VAL A 440 6.34 10.36 13.88
C VAL A 440 7.32 11.40 14.38
N ASP A 441 6.91 12.17 15.41
CA ASP A 441 7.85 12.95 16.22
C ASP A 441 8.67 11.99 17.09
N ALA A 442 9.74 11.47 16.52
CA ALA A 442 10.59 10.48 17.17
C ALA A 442 11.38 11.02 18.37
N LEU A 443 11.46 12.34 18.53
CA LEU A 443 12.19 12.98 19.64
C LEU A 443 11.33 13.04 20.90
N ASN A 444 10.06 13.42 20.79
CA ASN A 444 9.19 13.61 21.95
C ASN A 444 8.18 12.46 22.12
N GLY A 445 7.89 11.71 21.05
CA GLY A 445 6.93 10.61 21.07
C GLY A 445 5.48 11.05 21.33
N ALA A 446 5.18 12.33 21.09
CA ALA A 446 3.94 12.98 21.48
C ALA A 446 2.96 13.27 20.34
N GLU A 447 3.42 13.15 19.09
CA GLU A 447 2.63 13.42 17.89
C GLU A 447 3.02 12.48 16.75
N PHE A 448 2.09 12.29 15.81
CA PHE A 448 2.37 11.76 14.49
C PHE A 448 1.60 12.55 13.42
N TYR A 449 2.07 12.48 12.19
CA TYR A 449 1.67 13.34 11.09
C TYR A 449 1.17 12.49 9.93
N LYS A 450 -0.14 12.60 9.60
CA LYS A 450 -0.71 11.94 8.42
C LYS A 450 -0.57 12.85 7.21
N GLN A 451 0.18 12.40 6.22
CA GLN A 451 0.44 13.11 5.00
C GLN A 451 -0.65 12.85 3.94
N PRO A 452 -0.72 13.61 2.84
CA PRO A 452 -1.65 13.37 1.74
C PRO A 452 -1.65 11.91 1.25
N MET A 453 -0.48 11.27 1.13
CA MET A 453 -0.33 9.87 0.73
C MET A 453 -1.20 8.91 1.55
N PHE A 454 -1.34 9.12 2.87
CA PHE A 454 -2.22 8.33 3.73
C PHE A 454 -3.68 8.37 3.25
N TYR A 455 -4.17 9.54 2.88
CA TYR A 455 -5.56 9.71 2.45
C TYR A 455 -5.79 9.21 1.04
N PHE A 456 -4.83 9.37 0.13
CA PHE A 456 -4.93 8.80 -1.22
C PHE A 456 -4.97 7.28 -1.16
N MET A 457 -4.09 6.63 -0.39
CA MET A 457 -4.17 5.18 -0.10
C MET A 457 -5.51 4.77 0.51
N GLY A 458 -6.07 5.64 1.35
CA GLY A 458 -7.34 5.40 2.01
C GLY A 458 -8.52 5.24 1.05
N HIS A 459 -8.50 5.89 -0.10
CA HIS A 459 -9.53 5.72 -1.12
C HIS A 459 -9.58 4.29 -1.69
N PHE A 460 -8.45 3.59 -1.72
CA PHE A 460 -8.36 2.20 -2.16
C PHE A 460 -8.54 1.22 -1.00
N ALA A 461 -7.67 1.27 -0.03
CA ALA A 461 -7.63 0.29 1.05
C ALA A 461 -8.93 0.18 1.85
N LYS A 462 -9.60 1.33 2.11
CA LYS A 462 -10.85 1.39 2.85
C LYS A 462 -12.03 0.79 2.11
N PHE A 463 -12.16 1.13 0.81
CA PHE A 463 -13.39 0.90 0.05
C PHE A 463 -13.30 -0.29 -0.90
N VAL A 464 -12.09 -0.79 -1.18
CA VAL A 464 -11.85 -1.92 -2.10
C VAL A 464 -11.23 -3.09 -1.32
N PRO A 465 -12.04 -3.84 -0.55
CA PRO A 465 -11.54 -4.96 0.24
C PRO A 465 -11.02 -6.10 -0.65
N ALA A 466 -10.22 -7.00 -0.07
CA ALA A 466 -9.80 -8.23 -0.73
C ALA A 466 -11.01 -9.00 -1.28
N GLY A 467 -10.85 -9.59 -2.48
CA GLY A 467 -11.92 -10.26 -3.20
C GLY A 467 -12.80 -9.34 -4.05
N SER A 468 -12.62 -8.00 -3.97
CA SER A 468 -13.24 -7.09 -4.94
C SER A 468 -12.74 -7.39 -6.34
N ARG A 469 -13.59 -7.14 -7.33
CA ARG A 469 -13.22 -7.30 -8.74
C ARG A 469 -13.25 -5.95 -9.42
N ARG A 470 -12.18 -5.63 -10.18
CA ARG A 470 -12.23 -4.47 -11.05
C ARG A 470 -13.30 -4.69 -12.12
N ILE A 471 -14.10 -3.68 -12.41
CA ILE A 471 -15.17 -3.70 -13.40
C ILE A 471 -14.94 -2.65 -14.48
N LYS A 472 -15.60 -2.83 -15.62
CA LYS A 472 -15.49 -1.86 -16.72
C LYS A 472 -16.13 -0.53 -16.33
N MET A 473 -15.38 0.52 -16.48
CA MET A 473 -15.83 1.91 -16.44
C MET A 473 -15.32 2.63 -17.70
N SER A 474 -16.19 3.37 -18.36
CA SER A 474 -15.88 4.02 -19.64
C SER A 474 -16.31 5.47 -19.63
N LEU A 475 -15.45 6.35 -20.12
CA LEU A 475 -15.86 7.68 -20.59
C LEU A 475 -16.75 7.49 -21.82
N LEU A 476 -17.87 8.21 -21.89
CA LEU A 476 -18.80 8.10 -23.01
C LEU A 476 -18.36 8.95 -24.19
N GLU A 477 -18.78 8.54 -25.40
CA GLU A 477 -18.21 8.99 -26.68
C GLU A 477 -18.33 10.52 -26.91
N ASP A 478 -19.38 11.14 -26.37
CA ASP A 478 -19.64 12.58 -26.48
C ASP A 478 -19.20 13.37 -25.24
N ALA A 479 -18.54 12.72 -24.26
CA ALA A 479 -18.10 13.34 -23.03
C ALA A 479 -16.61 13.71 -23.11
N ASP A 480 -16.27 14.80 -22.44
CA ASP A 480 -14.88 15.27 -22.27
C ASP A 480 -14.54 15.27 -20.78
N SER A 481 -13.46 14.60 -20.40
CA SER A 481 -12.99 14.53 -19.02
C SER A 481 -11.54 14.09 -18.96
N GLU A 482 -10.74 14.81 -18.18
CA GLU A 482 -9.34 14.48 -17.90
C GLU A 482 -9.18 13.65 -16.60
N LEU A 483 -10.29 13.28 -15.97
CA LEU A 483 -10.26 12.52 -14.72
C LEU A 483 -9.71 11.10 -14.93
N GLN A 484 -8.69 10.74 -14.16
CA GLN A 484 -8.32 9.34 -14.03
C GLN A 484 -9.37 8.63 -13.17
N HIS A 485 -9.74 7.40 -13.54
CA HIS A 485 -10.84 6.71 -12.90
C HIS A 485 -10.66 5.19 -12.89
N CYS A 486 -11.28 4.53 -11.94
CA CYS A 486 -11.46 3.08 -11.91
C CYS A 486 -12.72 2.72 -11.12
N ALA A 487 -13.20 1.49 -11.31
CA ALA A 487 -14.40 1.00 -10.62
C ALA A 487 -14.26 -0.47 -10.21
N PHE A 488 -14.95 -0.82 -9.12
CA PHE A 488 -14.92 -2.15 -8.51
C PHE A 488 -16.31 -2.59 -8.08
N VAL A 489 -16.52 -3.91 -8.05
CA VAL A 489 -17.59 -4.55 -7.28
C VAL A 489 -16.98 -5.28 -6.10
N THR A 490 -17.47 -5.01 -4.89
CA THR A 490 -16.98 -5.66 -3.67
C THR A 490 -17.61 -7.03 -3.45
N PRO A 491 -17.05 -7.89 -2.56
CA PRO A 491 -17.69 -9.15 -2.19
C PRO A 491 -19.12 -8.99 -1.66
N GLU A 492 -19.44 -7.83 -1.07
CA GLU A 492 -20.78 -7.47 -0.60
C GLU A 492 -21.67 -6.89 -1.70
N ASN A 493 -21.23 -6.95 -2.98
CA ASN A 493 -21.90 -6.39 -4.15
C ASN A 493 -22.13 -4.86 -4.10
N GLN A 494 -21.33 -4.12 -3.35
CA GLN A 494 -21.26 -2.68 -3.46
C GLN A 494 -20.47 -2.29 -4.72
N VAL A 495 -20.87 -1.23 -5.40
CA VAL A 495 -20.09 -0.65 -6.48
C VAL A 495 -19.27 0.52 -5.92
N VAL A 496 -17.97 0.49 -6.13
CA VAL A 496 -17.02 1.52 -5.71
C VAL A 496 -16.45 2.17 -6.96
N ILE A 497 -16.56 3.48 -7.06
CA ILE A 497 -16.06 4.26 -8.20
C ILE A 497 -15.11 5.31 -7.67
N GLN A 498 -13.97 5.46 -8.33
CA GLN A 498 -12.91 6.37 -7.91
C GLN A 498 -12.55 7.32 -9.05
N PHE A 499 -12.36 8.58 -8.69
CA PHE A 499 -11.92 9.64 -9.57
C PHE A 499 -10.71 10.35 -8.96
N LEU A 500 -9.71 10.62 -9.76
CA LEU A 500 -8.57 11.46 -9.44
C LEU A 500 -8.56 12.65 -10.38
N ASN A 501 -8.55 13.86 -9.81
CA ASN A 501 -8.41 15.13 -10.50
C ASN A 501 -7.09 15.78 -10.07
N ILE A 502 -6.15 15.89 -11.00
CA ILE A 502 -4.87 16.59 -10.79
C ILE A 502 -4.86 17.98 -11.40
N GLU A 503 -5.99 18.40 -11.99
CA GLU A 503 -6.14 19.70 -12.63
C GLU A 503 -6.52 20.80 -11.64
N GLY A 504 -6.24 22.04 -12.01
CA GLY A 504 -6.52 23.22 -11.19
C GLY A 504 -7.98 23.68 -11.18
N SER A 505 -8.90 22.92 -11.80
CA SER A 505 -10.34 23.20 -11.83
C SER A 505 -11.15 21.99 -11.38
N GLU A 506 -12.30 22.27 -10.74
CA GLU A 506 -13.27 21.21 -10.44
C GLU A 506 -13.96 20.71 -11.70
N GLU A 507 -14.34 19.44 -11.70
CA GLU A 507 -15.15 18.83 -12.73
C GLU A 507 -16.41 18.25 -12.12
N VAL A 508 -17.55 18.44 -12.81
CA VAL A 508 -18.84 17.86 -12.44
C VAL A 508 -19.17 16.75 -13.40
N VAL A 509 -19.20 15.53 -12.91
CA VAL A 509 -19.45 14.34 -13.73
C VAL A 509 -20.73 13.63 -13.32
N SER A 510 -21.40 13.03 -14.28
CA SER A 510 -22.52 12.14 -14.06
C SER A 510 -22.15 10.71 -14.45
N VAL A 511 -22.57 9.76 -13.63
CA VAL A 511 -22.26 8.34 -13.83
C VAL A 511 -23.54 7.57 -14.05
N GLU A 512 -23.63 6.88 -15.18
CA GLU A 512 -24.69 5.93 -15.47
C GLU A 512 -24.39 4.60 -14.80
N GLN A 513 -25.37 4.11 -14.03
CA GLN A 513 -25.33 2.82 -13.36
C GLN A 513 -25.91 1.71 -14.26
N PRO A 514 -25.70 0.42 -13.92
CA PRO A 514 -26.20 -0.70 -14.70
C PRO A 514 -27.74 -0.73 -14.89
N ASP A 515 -28.48 -0.09 -14.00
CA ASP A 515 -29.96 0.03 -14.08
C ASP A 515 -30.42 1.30 -14.80
N SER A 516 -29.52 1.97 -15.51
CA SER A 516 -29.73 3.25 -16.23
C SER A 516 -30.11 4.44 -15.35
N ASN A 517 -30.02 4.30 -14.01
CA ASN A 517 -30.07 5.45 -13.13
C ASN A 517 -28.72 6.19 -13.16
N THR A 518 -28.76 7.49 -12.89
CA THR A 518 -27.53 8.30 -12.83
C THR A 518 -27.35 8.93 -11.46
N PHE A 519 -26.13 9.30 -11.13
CA PHE A 519 -25.84 10.20 -10.04
C PHE A 519 -24.76 11.19 -10.47
N THR A 520 -24.79 12.37 -9.88
CA THR A 520 -23.84 13.44 -10.18
C THR A 520 -22.90 13.63 -9.02
N VAL A 521 -21.60 13.76 -9.31
CA VAL A 521 -20.55 14.03 -8.34
C VAL A 521 -19.67 15.19 -8.80
N VAL A 522 -19.28 16.03 -7.84
CA VAL A 522 -18.27 17.07 -8.04
C VAL A 522 -16.92 16.51 -7.62
N VAL A 523 -15.95 16.57 -8.52
CA VAL A 523 -14.56 16.20 -8.28
C VAL A 523 -13.75 17.49 -8.22
N PRO A 524 -13.42 18.00 -7.02
CA PRO A 524 -12.70 19.26 -6.87
C PRO A 524 -11.35 19.26 -7.58
N ALA A 525 -10.81 20.45 -7.82
CA ALA A 525 -9.42 20.62 -8.22
C ALA A 525 -8.48 19.91 -7.23
N HIS A 526 -7.41 19.29 -7.73
CA HIS A 526 -6.40 18.63 -6.91
C HIS A 526 -7.02 17.72 -5.84
N SER A 527 -7.78 16.69 -6.27
CA SER A 527 -8.54 15.84 -5.36
C SER A 527 -8.66 14.39 -5.80
N MET A 528 -8.96 13.56 -4.82
CA MET A 528 -9.45 12.20 -5.06
C MET A 528 -10.83 12.03 -4.46
N VAL A 529 -11.75 11.41 -5.21
CA VAL A 529 -13.12 11.17 -4.81
C VAL A 529 -13.47 9.70 -4.96
N THR A 530 -14.07 9.11 -3.94
CA THR A 530 -14.66 7.76 -3.99
C THR A 530 -16.17 7.86 -3.81
N ALA A 531 -16.91 7.32 -4.76
CA ALA A 531 -18.35 7.11 -4.66
C ALA A 531 -18.65 5.62 -4.37
N VAL A 532 -19.44 5.36 -3.33
CA VAL A 532 -19.85 4.02 -2.94
C VAL A 532 -21.36 3.91 -3.10
N LEU A 533 -21.78 2.91 -3.86
CA LEU A 533 -23.20 2.58 -4.05
C LEU A 533 -23.55 1.30 -3.28
N PRO A 534 -24.72 1.23 -2.67
CA PRO A 534 -25.18 0.02 -1.98
C PRO A 534 -25.39 -1.13 -2.98
N PRO A 535 -25.47 -2.38 -2.49
CA PRO A 535 -25.77 -3.53 -3.34
C PRO A 535 -27.07 -3.32 -4.14
N SER A 536 -27.02 -3.57 -5.45
CA SER A 536 -28.24 -3.59 -6.28
C SER A 536 -29.09 -4.80 -5.91
N LYS A 537 -30.42 -4.60 -5.81
CA LYS A 537 -31.35 -5.69 -5.56
C LYS A 537 -31.43 -6.72 -6.70
N ASN A 538 -30.87 -6.40 -7.87
CA ASN A 538 -30.97 -7.21 -9.09
C ASN A 538 -29.67 -7.98 -9.44
N THR A 539 -28.58 -7.82 -8.71
CA THR A 539 -27.35 -8.59 -8.93
C THR A 539 -27.26 -9.75 -7.96
N SER A 540 -28.02 -10.82 -8.22
CA SER A 540 -27.57 -12.15 -7.77
C SER A 540 -26.43 -12.54 -8.70
N VAL A 541 -25.20 -12.35 -8.27
CA VAL A 541 -24.04 -12.93 -8.93
C VAL A 541 -24.17 -14.45 -8.78
N LEU A 542 -24.31 -15.15 -9.90
CA LEU A 542 -24.27 -16.60 -10.02
C LEU A 542 -22.85 -17.13 -9.74
#